data_c7d6730c33034dbbe40cb49fa4140e32
#
_entry.id   c7d6730c33034dbbe40cb49fa4140e32
#
_cell.length_a   1.000
_cell.length_b   1.000
_cell.length_c   1.000
_cell.angle_alpha   90.00
_cell.angle_beta   90.00
_cell.angle_gamma   90.00
#
_symmetry.space_group_name_H-M   'P 1'
#
loop_
_entity.id
_entity.type
_entity.pdbx_description
1 polymer ?
#
loop_
_entity_poly.entity_id
_entity_poly.type
_entity_poly.pdbx_seq_one_letter_code
_entity_poly.pdbx_strand_id
1 'polypeptide(L)'
;MTTTIEAATAPKRAPKRPEHGPGSKADGWSRRFPLLPALVFTFIITQLPFVVTIYYSLESWNLVRPGSRHFVGLSNYAQVFTDSQFRRVTLNTVVLTVGAVLIAVALGLLLALMLNRAFPGRGVVRTLLITPFLITPVAAALLWKTTLLDPTYGLVNFVLSPFGAGKTDWISSFPLTAVMMAIVWQWTPFMMLLILAGLQSQPADVLEAAGVDGASNFAIFREITIP
;
A
#
# COMPACT_ATOMS: atom_id res chain seq x y z
N MET A 1 -0.98 83.72 23.85
CA MET A 1 -1.74 82.48 23.52
C MET A 1 -1.48 82.16 22.07
N THR A 2 -0.55 81.24 21.79
CA THR A 2 -0.08 80.90 20.47
C THR A 2 -0.43 79.43 20.26
N THR A 3 -1.47 79.17 19.46
CA THR A 3 -1.96 77.81 19.15
C THR A 3 -1.16 77.26 18.00
N THR A 4 -0.32 76.24 18.30
CA THR A 4 0.44 75.51 17.29
C THR A 4 -0.47 74.43 16.66
N ILE A 5 -0.73 74.58 15.37
CA ILE A 5 -1.47 73.57 14.56
C ILE A 5 -0.53 72.45 14.18
N GLU A 6 -0.76 71.29 14.74
CA GLU A 6 -0.04 70.07 14.46
C GLU A 6 -0.48 69.55 13.06
N ALA A 7 0.49 69.51 12.12
CA ALA A 7 0.26 69.03 10.75
C ALA A 7 0.10 67.51 10.76
N ALA A 8 -1.09 67.03 10.41
CA ALA A 8 -1.40 65.62 10.22
C ALA A 8 -0.55 65.00 9.10
N THR A 9 0.33 64.10 9.44
CA THR A 9 1.15 63.32 8.54
C THR A 9 0.28 62.30 7.77
N ALA A 10 0.20 62.42 6.46
CA ALA A 10 -0.52 61.52 5.58
C ALA A 10 0.05 60.08 5.69
N PRO A 11 -0.80 59.04 5.63
CA PRO A 11 -0.35 57.65 5.75
C PRO A 11 0.52 57.24 4.56
N LYS A 12 1.77 56.74 4.87
CA LYS A 12 2.70 56.18 3.90
C LYS A 12 2.01 55.05 3.13
N ARG A 13 1.82 55.22 1.81
CA ARG A 13 1.33 54.16 0.89
C ARG A 13 2.23 52.93 1.02
N ALA A 14 1.62 51.79 1.38
CA ALA A 14 2.30 50.50 1.37
C ALA A 14 2.85 50.18 -0.03
N PRO A 15 4.05 49.56 -0.17
CA PRO A 15 4.60 49.21 -1.44
C PRO A 15 3.65 48.23 -2.17
N LYS A 16 3.28 48.58 -3.41
CA LYS A 16 2.50 47.69 -4.29
C LYS A 16 3.27 46.39 -4.43
N ARG A 17 2.66 45.28 -4.03
CA ARG A 17 3.16 43.94 -4.38
C ARG A 17 3.24 43.84 -5.91
N PRO A 18 4.35 43.32 -6.48
CA PRO A 18 4.44 43.08 -7.90
C PRO A 18 3.32 42.11 -8.31
N GLU A 19 2.42 42.59 -9.16
CA GLU A 19 1.42 41.75 -9.83
C GLU A 19 2.18 40.76 -10.71
N HIS A 20 2.22 39.50 -10.30
CA HIS A 20 2.68 38.41 -11.16
C HIS A 20 1.63 38.28 -12.28
N GLY A 21 1.86 38.94 -13.40
CA GLY A 21 1.09 38.73 -14.62
C GLY A 21 1.14 37.23 -15.02
N PRO A 22 0.09 36.70 -15.69
CA PRO A 22 0.07 35.33 -16.12
C PRO A 22 1.31 35.07 -16.99
N GLY A 23 2.25 34.25 -16.47
CA GLY A 23 3.50 33.90 -17.14
C GLY A 23 3.21 33.35 -18.53
N SER A 24 3.88 33.89 -19.55
CA SER A 24 3.68 33.49 -20.92
C SER A 24 3.95 32.00 -21.08
N LYS A 25 3.23 31.32 -21.99
CA LYS A 25 3.42 29.89 -22.28
C LYS A 25 4.88 29.52 -22.59
N ALA A 26 5.68 30.49 -23.02
CA ALA A 26 7.11 30.37 -23.29
C ALA A 26 7.94 30.18 -22.01
N ASP A 27 7.56 30.80 -20.87
CA ASP A 27 8.26 30.66 -19.60
C ASP A 27 8.12 29.25 -18.99
N GLY A 28 7.07 28.52 -19.35
CA GLY A 28 6.84 27.16 -18.92
C GLY A 28 7.79 26.13 -19.56
N TRP A 29 8.23 26.41 -20.81
CA TRP A 29 9.11 25.49 -21.54
C TRP A 29 10.56 25.65 -21.13
N SER A 30 11.03 26.87 -20.97
CA SER A 30 12.41 27.16 -20.51
C SER A 30 12.68 26.62 -19.12
N ARG A 31 11.68 26.58 -18.24
CA ARG A 31 11.75 25.94 -16.92
C ARG A 31 11.78 24.40 -16.96
N ARG A 32 11.21 23.79 -18.00
CA ARG A 32 11.15 22.32 -18.15
C ARG A 32 12.35 21.76 -18.91
N PHE A 33 13.04 22.57 -19.70
CA PHE A 33 14.19 22.16 -20.50
C PHE A 33 15.30 21.48 -19.67
N PRO A 34 15.69 21.98 -18.48
CA PRO A 34 16.69 21.30 -17.64
C PRO A 34 16.26 19.92 -17.12
N LEU A 35 14.94 19.62 -17.13
CA LEU A 35 14.42 18.32 -16.71
C LEU A 35 14.42 17.28 -17.84
N LEU A 36 14.53 17.71 -19.11
CA LEU A 36 14.50 16.82 -20.27
C LEU A 36 15.58 15.73 -20.23
N PRO A 37 16.86 16.03 -19.92
CA PRO A 37 17.89 14.99 -19.87
C PRO A 37 17.55 13.91 -18.83
N ALA A 38 17.07 14.30 -17.64
CA ALA A 38 16.67 13.37 -16.59
C ALA A 38 15.45 12.53 -16.99
N LEU A 39 14.45 13.15 -17.63
CA LEU A 39 13.27 12.46 -18.14
C LEU A 39 13.62 11.46 -19.24
N VAL A 40 14.47 11.87 -20.20
CA VAL A 40 14.93 10.99 -21.29
C VAL A 40 15.74 9.82 -20.72
N PHE A 41 16.64 10.09 -19.81
CA PHE A 41 17.42 9.04 -19.13
C PHE A 41 16.51 8.04 -18.40
N THR A 42 15.58 8.55 -17.59
CA THR A 42 14.62 7.71 -16.87
C THR A 42 13.76 6.90 -17.84
N PHE A 43 13.26 7.55 -18.90
CA PHE A 43 12.47 6.86 -19.92
C PHE A 43 13.24 5.73 -20.60
N ILE A 44 14.49 5.99 -21.02
CA ILE A 44 15.31 4.96 -21.66
C ILE A 44 15.55 3.79 -20.70
N ILE A 45 16.01 4.06 -19.47
CA ILE A 45 16.32 2.99 -18.50
C ILE A 45 15.08 2.17 -18.13
N THR A 46 13.91 2.79 -18.03
CA THR A 46 12.69 2.08 -17.65
C THR A 46 12.00 1.40 -18.83
N GLN A 47 12.00 2.02 -20.01
CA GLN A 47 11.25 1.50 -21.16
C GLN A 47 12.06 0.54 -22.03
N LEU A 48 13.39 0.74 -22.12
CA LEU A 48 14.22 -0.12 -22.98
C LEU A 48 14.17 -1.59 -22.54
N PRO A 49 14.34 -1.94 -21.25
CA PRO A 49 14.17 -3.35 -20.81
C PRO A 49 12.79 -3.91 -21.11
N PHE A 50 11.74 -3.08 -21.00
CA PHE A 50 10.36 -3.49 -21.31
C PHE A 50 10.18 -3.82 -22.79
N VAL A 51 10.67 -2.96 -23.70
CA VAL A 51 10.63 -3.20 -25.14
C VAL A 51 11.43 -4.46 -25.50
N VAL A 52 12.63 -4.63 -24.92
CA VAL A 52 13.45 -5.82 -25.13
C VAL A 52 12.75 -7.08 -24.62
N THR A 53 12.04 -7.02 -23.51
CA THR A 53 11.25 -8.14 -23.00
C THR A 53 10.10 -8.50 -23.96
N ILE A 54 9.38 -7.50 -24.52
CA ILE A 54 8.35 -7.74 -25.53
C ILE A 54 8.96 -8.42 -26.77
N TYR A 55 10.12 -7.94 -27.23
CA TYR A 55 10.79 -8.56 -28.37
C TYR A 55 11.14 -10.02 -28.09
N TYR A 56 11.75 -10.35 -26.95
CA TYR A 56 12.05 -11.73 -26.57
C TYR A 56 10.81 -12.59 -26.34
N SER A 57 9.69 -12.01 -25.93
CA SER A 57 8.44 -12.75 -25.76
C SER A 57 7.87 -13.30 -27.08
N LEU A 58 8.28 -12.72 -28.23
CA LEU A 58 7.88 -13.15 -29.57
C LEU A 58 8.85 -14.18 -30.17
N GLU A 59 9.90 -14.54 -29.44
CA GLU A 59 10.89 -15.51 -29.87
C GLU A 59 10.80 -16.80 -29.03
N SER A 60 11.07 -17.96 -29.68
CA SER A 60 11.37 -19.19 -28.99
C SER A 60 12.87 -19.26 -28.75
N TRP A 61 13.28 -19.30 -27.48
CA TRP A 61 14.68 -19.37 -27.11
C TRP A 61 14.89 -20.42 -26.03
N ASN A 62 15.53 -21.52 -26.41
CA ASN A 62 15.94 -22.55 -25.45
C ASN A 62 17.39 -22.29 -24.98
N LEU A 63 17.52 -21.86 -23.74
CA LEU A 63 18.84 -21.54 -23.13
C LEU A 63 19.76 -22.77 -23.05
N VAL A 64 19.22 -24.00 -23.05
CA VAL A 64 19.99 -25.25 -22.98
C VAL A 64 20.51 -25.66 -24.35
N ARG A 65 19.90 -25.16 -25.45
CA ARG A 65 20.30 -25.47 -26.83
C ARG A 65 20.67 -24.19 -27.57
N PRO A 66 21.94 -23.76 -27.51
CA PRO A 66 22.42 -22.60 -28.27
C PRO A 66 22.13 -22.78 -29.76
N GLY A 67 21.56 -21.77 -30.42
CA GLY A 67 21.22 -21.80 -31.86
C GLY A 67 19.76 -22.16 -32.19
N SER A 68 18.92 -22.50 -31.20
CA SER A 68 17.47 -22.77 -31.43
C SER A 68 16.61 -21.51 -31.41
N ARG A 69 17.21 -20.32 -31.43
CA ARG A 69 16.46 -19.06 -31.38
C ARG A 69 15.78 -18.78 -32.72
N HIS A 70 14.45 -18.64 -32.71
CA HIS A 70 13.67 -18.27 -33.87
C HIS A 70 12.42 -17.49 -33.49
N PHE A 71 11.95 -16.65 -34.38
CA PHE A 71 10.75 -15.85 -34.18
C PHE A 71 9.49 -16.73 -34.29
N VAL A 72 8.62 -16.72 -33.28
CA VAL A 72 7.40 -17.50 -33.19
C VAL A 72 6.12 -16.66 -33.10
N GLY A 73 6.26 -15.35 -33.15
CA GLY A 73 5.13 -14.42 -33.03
C GLY A 73 4.37 -14.61 -31.71
N LEU A 74 3.07 -14.75 -31.79
CA LEU A 74 2.19 -14.88 -30.62
C LEU A 74 2.03 -16.32 -30.08
N SER A 75 2.77 -17.29 -30.63
CA SER A 75 2.64 -18.70 -30.23
C SER A 75 2.92 -18.93 -28.75
N ASN A 76 3.91 -18.25 -28.18
CA ASN A 76 4.20 -18.32 -26.75
C ASN A 76 3.00 -17.90 -25.90
N TYR A 77 2.30 -16.83 -26.30
CA TYR A 77 1.11 -16.36 -25.60
C TYR A 77 -0.04 -17.37 -25.69
N ALA A 78 -0.28 -17.91 -26.89
CA ALA A 78 -1.31 -18.95 -27.07
C ALA A 78 -1.02 -20.18 -26.19
N GLN A 79 0.23 -20.61 -26.13
CA GLN A 79 0.67 -21.72 -25.28
C GLN A 79 0.44 -21.43 -23.80
N VAL A 80 0.82 -20.23 -23.32
CA VAL A 80 0.62 -19.81 -21.93
C VAL A 80 -0.86 -19.86 -21.53
N PHE A 81 -1.77 -19.35 -22.36
CA PHE A 81 -3.21 -19.36 -22.06
C PHE A 81 -3.85 -20.75 -22.12
N THR A 82 -3.28 -21.68 -22.89
CA THR A 82 -3.77 -23.07 -22.97
C THR A 82 -3.17 -23.96 -21.88
N ASP A 83 -2.06 -23.55 -21.25
CA ASP A 83 -1.39 -24.33 -20.21
C ASP A 83 -2.23 -24.36 -18.92
N SER A 84 -2.56 -25.56 -18.48
CA SER A 84 -3.30 -25.80 -17.24
C SER A 84 -2.53 -25.39 -15.99
N GLN A 85 -1.21 -25.53 -16.00
CA GLN A 85 -0.35 -25.11 -14.89
C GLN A 85 -0.33 -23.60 -14.76
N PHE A 86 -0.20 -22.86 -15.87
CA PHE A 86 -0.26 -21.40 -15.86
C PHE A 86 -1.59 -20.88 -15.29
N ARG A 87 -2.72 -21.45 -15.73
CA ARG A 87 -4.05 -21.09 -15.20
C ARG A 87 -4.16 -21.33 -13.70
N ARG A 88 -3.65 -22.46 -13.21
CA ARG A 88 -3.65 -22.75 -11.77
C ARG A 88 -2.79 -21.77 -10.97
N VAL A 89 -1.58 -21.47 -11.45
CA VAL A 89 -0.68 -20.51 -10.82
C VAL A 89 -1.31 -19.10 -10.79
N THR A 90 -1.90 -18.68 -11.90
CA THR A 90 -2.61 -17.39 -11.99
C THR A 90 -3.77 -17.33 -10.99
N LEU A 91 -4.59 -18.37 -10.91
CA LEU A 91 -5.70 -18.43 -9.95
C LEU A 91 -5.17 -18.37 -8.51
N ASN A 92 -4.13 -19.14 -8.18
CA ASN A 92 -3.52 -19.11 -6.85
C ASN A 92 -2.97 -17.73 -6.51
N THR A 93 -2.35 -17.05 -7.49
CA THR A 93 -1.84 -15.67 -7.28
C THR A 93 -2.99 -14.70 -7.01
N VAL A 94 -4.07 -14.78 -7.77
CA VAL A 94 -5.26 -13.92 -7.57
C VAL A 94 -5.89 -14.20 -6.20
N VAL A 95 -6.12 -15.48 -5.86
CA VAL A 95 -6.70 -15.88 -4.57
C VAL A 95 -5.82 -15.40 -3.41
N LEU A 96 -4.50 -15.61 -3.52
CA LEU A 96 -3.56 -15.19 -2.48
C LEU A 96 -3.55 -13.67 -2.33
N THR A 97 -3.44 -12.93 -3.45
CA THR A 97 -3.35 -11.47 -3.41
C THR A 97 -4.63 -10.84 -2.91
N VAL A 98 -5.76 -11.19 -3.53
CA VAL A 98 -7.07 -10.62 -3.15
C VAL A 98 -7.45 -11.04 -1.73
N GLY A 99 -7.27 -12.31 -1.39
CA GLY A 99 -7.57 -12.83 -0.04
C GLY A 99 -6.70 -12.15 1.03
N ALA A 100 -5.39 -12.07 0.81
CA ALA A 100 -4.49 -11.42 1.75
C ALA A 100 -4.81 -9.93 1.94
N VAL A 101 -5.09 -9.20 0.86
CA VAL A 101 -5.46 -7.77 0.92
C VAL A 101 -6.77 -7.59 1.69
N LEU A 102 -7.82 -8.34 1.34
CA LEU A 102 -9.12 -8.20 2.00
C LEU A 102 -9.05 -8.53 3.50
N ILE A 103 -8.34 -9.61 3.86
CA ILE A 103 -8.17 -9.98 5.27
C ILE A 103 -7.33 -8.93 6.01
N ALA A 104 -6.21 -8.47 5.41
CA ALA A 104 -5.36 -7.47 6.03
C ALA A 104 -6.08 -6.12 6.20
N VAL A 105 -6.91 -5.71 5.24
CA VAL A 105 -7.74 -4.49 5.34
C VAL A 105 -8.80 -4.66 6.43
N ALA A 106 -9.50 -5.79 6.49
CA ALA A 106 -10.51 -6.04 7.51
C ALA A 106 -9.90 -6.06 8.93
N LEU A 107 -8.79 -6.77 9.13
CA LEU A 107 -8.07 -6.79 10.40
C LEU A 107 -7.47 -5.41 10.73
N GLY A 108 -6.89 -4.73 9.73
CA GLY A 108 -6.36 -3.39 9.86
C GLY A 108 -7.43 -2.38 10.29
N LEU A 109 -8.63 -2.46 9.70
CA LEU A 109 -9.77 -1.64 10.09
C LEU A 109 -10.20 -1.89 11.54
N LEU A 110 -10.33 -3.16 11.94
CA LEU A 110 -10.67 -3.51 13.32
C LEU A 110 -9.64 -2.94 14.30
N LEU A 111 -8.35 -3.12 14.04
CA LEU A 111 -7.27 -2.60 14.88
C LEU A 111 -7.23 -1.06 14.88
N ALA A 112 -7.46 -0.42 13.73
CA ALA A 112 -7.51 1.03 13.63
C ALA A 112 -8.66 1.61 14.44
N LEU A 113 -9.86 1.03 14.39
CA LEU A 113 -11.01 1.44 15.19
C LEU A 113 -10.77 1.29 16.69
N MET A 114 -10.11 0.20 17.11
CA MET A 114 -9.73 0.01 18.51
C MET A 114 -8.70 1.07 18.95
N LEU A 115 -7.70 1.34 18.11
CA LEU A 115 -6.67 2.33 18.37
C LEU A 115 -7.14 3.79 18.16
N ASN A 116 -8.26 4.03 17.53
CA ASN A 116 -8.80 5.38 17.40
C ASN A 116 -9.38 5.92 18.72
N ARG A 117 -9.71 5.03 19.64
CA ARG A 117 -10.17 5.40 20.99
C ARG A 117 -8.99 5.79 21.88
N ALA A 118 -9.18 6.75 22.78
CA ALA A 118 -8.20 7.08 23.81
C ALA A 118 -8.25 6.06 24.95
N PHE A 119 -7.12 5.40 25.23
CA PHE A 119 -6.96 4.52 26.38
C PHE A 119 -5.51 4.54 26.88
N PRO A 120 -5.26 4.24 28.18
CA PRO A 120 -3.92 4.20 28.72
C PRO A 120 -3.09 3.12 28.04
N GLY A 121 -1.83 3.42 27.66
CA GLY A 121 -0.96 2.46 26.98
C GLY A 121 -1.13 2.36 25.46
N ARG A 122 -2.03 3.14 24.83
CA ARG A 122 -2.26 3.15 23.38
C ARG A 122 -0.95 3.22 22.56
N GLY A 123 0.00 4.03 22.98
CA GLY A 123 1.30 4.16 22.29
C GLY A 123 2.08 2.86 22.27
N VAL A 124 2.14 2.16 23.39
CA VAL A 124 2.83 0.85 23.51
C VAL A 124 2.16 -0.19 22.63
N VAL A 125 0.82 -0.29 22.70
CA VAL A 125 0.05 -1.23 21.87
C VAL A 125 0.29 -0.95 20.38
N ARG A 126 0.26 0.32 19.96
CA ARG A 126 0.55 0.71 18.57
C ARG A 126 1.96 0.28 18.14
N THR A 127 2.97 0.49 18.99
CA THR A 127 4.35 0.10 18.68
C THR A 127 4.48 -1.42 18.53
N LEU A 128 3.86 -2.19 19.41
CA LEU A 128 3.89 -3.65 19.34
C LEU A 128 3.17 -4.17 18.08
N LEU A 129 2.04 -3.57 17.74
CA LEU A 129 1.29 -3.96 16.53
C LEU A 129 2.01 -3.63 15.23
N ILE A 130 2.92 -2.63 15.20
CA ILE A 130 3.69 -2.28 14.00
C ILE A 130 4.89 -3.22 13.80
N THR A 131 5.36 -3.88 14.85
CA THR A 131 6.56 -4.74 14.81
C THR A 131 6.58 -5.74 13.65
N PRO A 132 5.51 -6.48 13.32
CA PRO A 132 5.51 -7.41 12.20
C PRO A 132 5.89 -6.79 10.86
N PHE A 133 5.45 -5.58 10.60
CA PHE A 133 5.74 -4.86 9.35
C PHE A 133 7.22 -4.46 9.21
N LEU A 134 7.91 -4.28 10.32
CA LEU A 134 9.33 -3.90 10.34
C LEU A 134 10.28 -5.09 10.16
N ILE A 135 9.77 -6.31 10.26
CA ILE A 135 10.58 -7.54 10.08
C ILE A 135 10.84 -7.74 8.59
N THR A 136 12.08 -8.09 8.24
CA THR A 136 12.40 -8.41 6.84
C THR A 136 11.61 -9.65 6.36
N PRO A 137 11.18 -9.70 5.09
CA PRO A 137 10.36 -10.82 4.59
C PRO A 137 11.00 -12.20 4.80
N VAL A 138 12.33 -12.30 4.67
CA VAL A 138 13.05 -13.56 4.89
C VAL A 138 12.96 -14.00 6.36
N ALA A 139 13.17 -13.08 7.31
CA ALA A 139 13.05 -13.38 8.73
C ALA A 139 11.62 -13.74 9.13
N ALA A 140 10.63 -13.03 8.56
CA ALA A 140 9.22 -13.38 8.76
C ALA A 140 8.91 -14.79 8.24
N ALA A 141 9.36 -15.13 7.03
CA ALA A 141 9.17 -16.47 6.45
C ALA A 141 9.80 -17.57 7.31
N LEU A 142 11.02 -17.34 7.82
CA LEU A 142 11.69 -18.29 8.74
C LEU A 142 10.92 -18.42 10.06
N LEU A 143 10.51 -17.32 10.67
CA LEU A 143 9.71 -17.33 11.90
C LEU A 143 8.42 -18.16 11.72
N TRP A 144 7.69 -17.92 10.63
CA TRP A 144 6.46 -18.66 10.33
C TRP A 144 6.76 -20.14 10.09
N LYS A 145 7.77 -20.47 9.28
CA LYS A 145 8.11 -21.84 8.94
C LYS A 145 8.60 -22.65 10.14
N THR A 146 9.53 -22.10 10.93
CA THR A 146 10.25 -22.88 11.96
C THR A 146 9.68 -22.74 13.36
N THR A 147 8.84 -21.72 13.63
CA THR A 147 8.32 -21.48 14.98
C THR A 147 6.81 -21.54 15.03
N LEU A 148 6.11 -20.91 14.08
CA LEU A 148 4.66 -20.82 14.16
C LEU A 148 3.95 -22.01 13.51
N LEU A 149 4.43 -22.50 12.37
CA LEU A 149 3.80 -23.56 11.58
C LEU A 149 4.52 -24.92 11.69
N ASP A 150 5.49 -25.05 12.58
CA ASP A 150 6.18 -26.35 12.76
C ASP A 150 5.18 -27.44 13.15
N PRO A 151 5.22 -28.62 12.51
CA PRO A 151 4.28 -29.71 12.79
C PRO A 151 4.36 -30.25 14.22
N THR A 152 5.53 -30.15 14.86
CA THR A 152 5.80 -30.79 16.16
C THR A 152 5.54 -29.87 17.34
N TYR A 153 6.03 -28.63 17.27
CA TYR A 153 5.99 -27.65 18.36
C TYR A 153 5.44 -26.28 17.96
N GLY A 154 4.90 -26.16 16.74
CA GLY A 154 4.39 -24.89 16.24
C GLY A 154 3.23 -24.32 17.04
N LEU A 155 3.29 -23.01 17.29
CA LEU A 155 2.27 -22.29 18.07
C LEU A 155 0.86 -22.44 17.47
N VAL A 156 0.74 -22.45 16.13
CA VAL A 156 -0.56 -22.63 15.47
C VAL A 156 -1.16 -23.98 15.78
N ASN A 157 -0.37 -25.06 15.72
CA ASN A 157 -0.83 -26.40 16.11
C ASN A 157 -1.16 -26.48 17.59
N PHE A 158 -0.39 -25.82 18.45
CA PHE A 158 -0.68 -25.77 19.89
C PHE A 158 -2.03 -25.12 20.17
N VAL A 159 -2.31 -23.95 19.55
CA VAL A 159 -3.59 -23.23 19.74
C VAL A 159 -4.77 -23.98 19.15
N LEU A 160 -4.59 -24.70 18.03
CA LEU A 160 -5.65 -25.44 17.36
C LEU A 160 -5.82 -26.87 17.87
N SER A 161 -4.93 -27.39 18.71
CA SER A 161 -5.00 -28.73 19.26
C SER A 161 -6.31 -29.04 20.02
N PRO A 162 -6.90 -28.11 20.81
CA PRO A 162 -8.18 -28.35 21.50
C PRO A 162 -9.36 -28.51 20.52
N PHE A 163 -9.22 -28.02 19.27
CA PHE A 163 -10.24 -28.11 18.23
C PHE A 163 -10.03 -29.30 17.28
N GLY A 164 -9.17 -30.25 17.66
CA GLY A 164 -8.92 -31.47 16.89
C GLY A 164 -7.98 -31.30 15.69
N ALA A 165 -7.39 -30.12 15.49
CA ALA A 165 -6.39 -29.87 14.47
C ALA A 165 -5.01 -30.36 14.92
N GLY A 166 -4.81 -31.64 15.11
CA GLY A 166 -3.60 -32.29 15.61
C GLY A 166 -2.25 -31.75 15.06
N LYS A 167 -1.26 -32.59 14.89
CA LYS A 167 0.06 -32.23 14.33
C LYS A 167 -0.06 -32.04 12.80
N THR A 168 -0.62 -30.92 12.37
CA THR A 168 -0.80 -30.60 10.94
C THR A 168 0.47 -30.00 10.36
N ASP A 169 0.97 -30.57 9.27
CA ASP A 169 2.01 -29.93 8.45
C ASP A 169 1.35 -28.91 7.51
N TRP A 170 1.27 -27.67 7.97
CA TRP A 170 0.62 -26.56 7.26
C TRP A 170 1.27 -26.26 5.93
N ILE A 171 2.59 -26.39 5.84
CA ILE A 171 3.36 -26.04 4.64
C ILE A 171 3.12 -27.06 3.53
N SER A 172 3.12 -28.34 3.87
CA SER A 172 2.89 -29.41 2.90
C SER A 172 1.41 -29.58 2.54
N SER A 173 0.52 -29.50 3.55
CA SER A 173 -0.91 -29.77 3.35
C SER A 173 -1.70 -28.56 2.85
N PHE A 174 -1.35 -27.35 3.31
CA PHE A 174 -2.08 -26.10 3.04
C PHE A 174 -1.14 -24.94 2.68
N PRO A 175 -0.30 -25.07 1.62
CA PRO A 175 0.75 -24.08 1.32
C PRO A 175 0.22 -22.67 1.10
N LEU A 176 -0.90 -22.50 0.38
CA LEU A 176 -1.52 -21.19 0.16
C LEU A 176 -1.97 -20.53 1.47
N THR A 177 -2.58 -21.31 2.36
CA THR A 177 -3.03 -20.80 3.67
C THR A 177 -1.86 -20.40 4.54
N ALA A 178 -0.79 -21.21 4.56
CA ALA A 178 0.43 -20.91 5.30
C ALA A 178 1.07 -19.59 4.85
N VAL A 179 1.20 -19.40 3.54
CA VAL A 179 1.74 -18.16 2.96
C VAL A 179 0.79 -16.98 3.22
N MET A 180 -0.51 -17.18 3.09
CA MET A 180 -1.52 -16.15 3.34
C MET A 180 -1.49 -15.65 4.78
N MET A 181 -1.37 -16.55 5.77
CA MET A 181 -1.25 -16.17 7.18
C MET A 181 -0.01 -15.29 7.42
N ALA A 182 1.13 -15.66 6.85
CA ALA A 182 2.36 -14.90 7.00
C ALA A 182 2.25 -13.50 6.37
N ILE A 183 1.69 -13.40 5.16
CA ILE A 183 1.50 -12.13 4.45
C ILE A 183 0.50 -11.24 5.21
N VAL A 184 -0.65 -11.77 5.61
CA VAL A 184 -1.66 -11.03 6.37
C VAL A 184 -1.07 -10.50 7.66
N TRP A 185 -0.36 -11.33 8.44
CA TRP A 185 0.29 -10.91 9.67
C TRP A 185 1.30 -9.78 9.45
N GLN A 186 2.09 -9.85 8.39
CA GLN A 186 3.11 -8.86 8.08
C GLN A 186 2.53 -7.54 7.59
N TRP A 187 1.46 -7.56 6.78
CA TRP A 187 0.90 -6.37 6.14
C TRP A 187 -0.29 -5.73 6.87
N THR A 188 -0.94 -6.44 7.78
CA THR A 188 -2.03 -5.90 8.61
C THR A 188 -1.64 -4.61 9.34
N PRO A 189 -0.43 -4.47 9.95
CA PRO A 189 -0.04 -3.23 10.60
C PRO A 189 0.02 -2.03 9.67
N PHE A 190 0.45 -2.22 8.44
CA PHE A 190 0.49 -1.15 7.44
C PHE A 190 -0.94 -0.67 7.09
N MET A 191 -1.87 -1.61 6.86
CA MET A 191 -3.27 -1.29 6.62
C MET A 191 -3.90 -0.58 7.82
N MET A 192 -3.60 -1.06 9.04
CA MET A 192 -4.03 -0.41 10.28
C MET A 192 -3.55 1.05 10.35
N LEU A 193 -2.27 1.32 10.06
CA LEU A 193 -1.74 2.68 10.10
C LEU A 193 -2.39 3.59 9.05
N LEU A 194 -2.57 3.09 7.85
CA LEU A 194 -3.19 3.83 6.75
C LEU A 194 -4.63 4.22 7.10
N ILE A 195 -5.41 3.25 7.57
CA ILE A 195 -6.81 3.46 7.97
C ILE A 195 -6.88 4.39 9.20
N LEU A 196 -6.01 4.18 10.19
CA LEU A 196 -5.96 5.03 11.38
C LEU A 196 -5.64 6.49 11.04
N ALA A 197 -4.73 6.72 10.08
CA ALA A 197 -4.43 8.06 9.58
C ALA A 197 -5.67 8.68 8.90
N GLY A 198 -6.38 7.91 8.09
CA GLY A 198 -7.65 8.34 7.48
C GLY A 198 -8.71 8.72 8.53
N LEU A 199 -8.91 7.87 9.53
CA LEU A 199 -9.85 8.13 10.63
C LEU A 199 -9.50 9.41 11.41
N GLN A 200 -8.21 9.68 11.61
CA GLN A 200 -7.74 10.85 12.36
C GLN A 200 -7.69 12.14 11.53
N SER A 201 -7.82 12.05 10.22
CA SER A 201 -7.88 13.21 9.32
C SER A 201 -9.28 13.80 9.18
N GLN A 202 -10.31 13.12 9.69
CA GLN A 202 -11.69 13.60 9.61
C GLN A 202 -11.91 14.81 10.53
N PRO A 203 -12.55 15.90 10.03
CA PRO A 203 -12.86 17.05 10.86
C PRO A 203 -13.81 16.67 12.01
N ALA A 204 -13.47 17.04 13.23
CA ALA A 204 -14.31 16.77 14.40
C ALA A 204 -15.69 17.41 14.29
N ASP A 205 -15.76 18.61 13.71
CA ASP A 205 -17.00 19.37 13.52
C ASP A 205 -18.07 18.60 12.72
N VAL A 206 -17.63 17.80 11.73
CA VAL A 206 -18.55 16.97 10.92
C VAL A 206 -19.16 15.84 11.75
N LEU A 207 -18.34 15.22 12.59
CA LEU A 207 -18.79 14.13 13.47
C LEU A 207 -19.70 14.65 14.59
N GLU A 208 -19.39 15.83 15.14
CA GLU A 208 -20.21 16.49 16.15
C GLU A 208 -21.56 16.94 15.57
N ALA A 209 -21.57 17.54 14.37
CA ALA A 209 -22.79 17.94 13.69
C ALA A 209 -23.73 16.75 13.42
N ALA A 210 -23.19 15.65 12.93
CA ALA A 210 -23.94 14.41 12.73
C ALA A 210 -24.51 13.85 14.04
N GLY A 211 -23.78 13.99 15.16
CA GLY A 211 -24.25 13.62 16.49
C GLY A 211 -25.41 14.51 16.98
N VAL A 212 -25.35 15.83 16.71
CA VAL A 212 -26.43 16.77 17.03
C VAL A 212 -27.68 16.48 16.18
N ASP A 213 -27.52 16.09 14.92
CA ASP A 213 -28.61 15.69 14.02
C ASP A 213 -29.22 14.31 14.40
N GLY A 214 -28.74 13.67 15.46
CA GLY A 214 -29.28 12.42 15.98
C GLY A 214 -28.84 11.17 15.23
N ALA A 215 -27.78 11.26 14.42
CA ALA A 215 -27.23 10.10 13.74
C ALA A 215 -26.64 9.07 14.74
N SER A 216 -26.98 7.79 14.59
CA SER A 216 -26.38 6.74 15.40
C SER A 216 -24.90 6.54 15.08
N ASN A 217 -24.12 6.03 16.02
CA ASN A 217 -22.70 5.73 15.80
C ASN A 217 -22.46 4.82 14.57
N PHE A 218 -23.40 3.93 14.27
CA PHE A 218 -23.33 3.06 13.10
C PHE A 218 -23.63 3.83 11.80
N ALA A 219 -24.56 4.78 11.81
CA ALA A 219 -24.84 5.64 10.67
C ALA A 219 -23.64 6.55 10.37
N ILE A 220 -23.07 7.19 11.41
CA ILE A 220 -21.84 7.99 11.30
C ILE A 220 -20.70 7.15 10.71
N PHE A 221 -20.51 5.94 11.20
CA PHE A 221 -19.47 5.03 10.71
C PHE A 221 -19.66 4.68 9.23
N ARG A 222 -20.88 4.31 8.85
CA ARG A 222 -21.18 3.85 7.48
C ARG A 222 -21.24 4.97 6.45
N GLU A 223 -21.70 6.16 6.83
CA GLU A 223 -22.03 7.24 5.88
C GLU A 223 -21.00 8.37 5.88
N ILE A 224 -20.20 8.49 6.94
CA ILE A 224 -19.20 9.56 7.08
C ILE A 224 -17.79 8.97 7.19
N THR A 225 -17.63 7.89 7.98
CA THR A 225 -16.30 7.38 8.31
C THR A 225 -15.72 6.44 7.24
N ILE A 226 -16.56 5.59 6.60
CA ILE A 226 -16.11 4.64 5.56
C ILE A 226 -15.92 5.30 4.19
N PRO A 227 -16.80 6.20 3.69
CA PRO A 227 -16.60 6.85 2.40
C PRO A 227 -15.41 7.79 2.39
#